data_cc4378c4e079e696f030f9fb3d94b0b2
#
_entry.id   cc4378c4e079e696f030f9fb3d94b0b2
#
_cell.length_a   1.000
_cell.length_b   1.000
_cell.length_c   1.000
_cell.angle_alpha   90.00
_cell.angle_beta   90.00
_cell.angle_gamma   90.00
#
_symmetry.space_group_name_H-M   'P 1'
#
loop_
_entity.id
_entity.type
_entity.pdbx_description
1 polymer ?
#
loop_
_entity_poly.entity_id
_entity_poly.type
_entity_poly.pdbx_seq_one_letter_code
_entity_poly.pdbx_strand_id
1 'polypeptide(L)'
;MPKVSQDHLAARRRQILDGARGCFAEFGYDGATVRRLEQAIGLSRGAIFHHFRDKDTLFFELAHEDAERMAEVAAREGLVQVMRDMLAAPEQFDWLATRLEIARKLRHDPEFNKGWTDRSAELAAATIERLRRQKSAGRVRDDIPSDVLQCYLDLVLDGLVAKVASGEDTQLLTAVLDLVEGSVRQR
;
A
#
# COMPACT_ATOMS: atom_id res chain seq x y z
N MET A 1 13.65 -32.76 18.45
CA MET A 1 12.63 -32.20 17.52
C MET A 1 13.37 -31.39 16.46
N PRO A 2 13.21 -31.62 15.15
CA PRO A 2 13.87 -30.79 14.15
C PRO A 2 13.32 -29.39 14.27
N LYS A 3 14.21 -28.42 14.44
CA LYS A 3 13.94 -26.98 14.39
C LYS A 3 13.47 -26.71 12.97
N VAL A 4 12.15 -26.53 12.76
CA VAL A 4 11.66 -25.98 11.50
C VAL A 4 12.40 -24.67 11.36
N SER A 5 13.25 -24.54 10.34
CA SER A 5 14.13 -23.40 10.21
C SER A 5 13.25 -22.15 10.09
N GLN A 6 13.65 -21.07 10.71
CA GLN A 6 12.94 -19.79 10.61
C GLN A 6 12.71 -19.40 9.13
N ASP A 7 13.61 -19.83 8.27
CA ASP A 7 13.53 -19.63 6.82
C ASP A 7 12.32 -20.35 6.19
N HIS A 8 11.97 -21.56 6.65
CA HIS A 8 10.79 -22.27 6.17
C HIS A 8 9.48 -21.59 6.60
N LEU A 9 9.44 -21.06 7.82
CA LEU A 9 8.28 -20.31 8.32
C LEU A 9 8.11 -19.00 7.55
N ALA A 10 9.19 -18.27 7.31
CA ALA A 10 9.19 -17.04 6.54
C ALA A 10 8.77 -17.28 5.06
N ALA A 11 9.32 -18.34 4.43
CA ALA A 11 8.95 -18.70 3.07
C ALA A 11 7.47 -19.08 2.95
N ARG A 12 6.93 -19.83 3.94
CA ARG A 12 5.52 -20.20 3.98
C ARG A 12 4.61 -18.99 4.19
N ARG A 13 4.99 -18.08 5.10
CA ARG A 13 4.26 -16.82 5.32
C ARG A 13 4.20 -16.00 4.04
N ARG A 14 5.32 -15.87 3.32
CA ARG A 14 5.39 -15.16 2.04
C ARG A 14 4.49 -15.79 0.97
N GLN A 15 4.53 -17.13 0.82
CA GLN A 15 3.63 -17.85 -0.10
C GLN A 15 2.16 -17.54 0.19
N ILE A 16 1.77 -17.48 1.47
CA ILE A 16 0.39 -17.17 1.86
C ILE A 16 0.02 -15.74 1.48
N LEU A 17 0.89 -14.77 1.78
CA LEU A 17 0.65 -13.36 1.47
C LEU A 17 0.55 -13.13 -0.04
N ASP A 18 1.45 -13.71 -0.85
CA ASP A 18 1.44 -13.57 -2.31
C ASP A 18 0.17 -14.14 -2.95
N GLY A 19 -0.25 -15.35 -2.54
CA GLY A 19 -1.49 -15.94 -3.03
C GLY A 19 -2.74 -15.21 -2.54
N ALA A 20 -2.72 -14.69 -1.32
CA ALA A 20 -3.82 -13.90 -0.77
C ALA A 20 -3.96 -12.56 -1.50
N ARG A 21 -2.85 -11.90 -1.87
CA ARG A 21 -2.85 -10.64 -2.63
C ARG A 21 -3.63 -10.79 -3.93
N GLY A 22 -3.31 -11.80 -4.74
CA GLY A 22 -4.04 -12.08 -5.98
C GLY A 22 -5.53 -12.34 -5.73
N CYS A 23 -5.87 -13.12 -4.70
CA CYS A 23 -7.26 -13.40 -4.35
C CYS A 23 -8.04 -12.15 -3.92
N PHE A 24 -7.45 -11.29 -3.10
CA PHE A 24 -8.08 -10.03 -2.71
C PHE A 24 -8.18 -9.04 -3.87
N ALA A 25 -7.19 -8.99 -4.74
CA ALA A 25 -7.22 -8.14 -5.93
C ALA A 25 -8.34 -8.54 -6.90
N GLU A 26 -8.54 -9.85 -7.12
CA GLU A 26 -9.55 -10.37 -8.05
C GLU A 26 -10.98 -10.29 -7.49
N PHE A 27 -11.18 -10.65 -6.21
CA PHE A 27 -12.52 -10.84 -5.64
C PHE A 27 -12.92 -9.77 -4.60
N GLY A 28 -12.03 -8.83 -4.28
CA GLY A 28 -12.21 -7.90 -3.16
C GLY A 28 -12.15 -8.62 -1.81
N TYR A 29 -12.19 -7.84 -0.72
CA TYR A 29 -12.12 -8.43 0.62
C TYR A 29 -13.27 -9.41 0.90
N ASP A 30 -14.52 -9.01 0.66
CA ASP A 30 -15.68 -9.85 0.97
C ASP A 30 -15.76 -11.08 0.06
N GLY A 31 -15.43 -10.92 -1.22
CA GLY A 31 -15.44 -12.00 -2.21
C GLY A 31 -14.29 -13.01 -2.05
N ALA A 32 -13.20 -12.67 -1.39
CA ALA A 32 -12.10 -13.56 -1.05
C ALA A 32 -12.52 -14.53 0.09
N THR A 33 -13.38 -15.50 -0.25
CA THR A 33 -13.80 -16.53 0.70
C THR A 33 -12.64 -17.44 1.08
N VAL A 34 -12.74 -18.15 2.21
CA VAL A 34 -11.70 -19.10 2.66
C VAL A 34 -11.39 -20.13 1.56
N ARG A 35 -12.41 -20.63 0.85
CA ARG A 35 -12.23 -21.59 -0.24
C ARG A 35 -11.42 -21.00 -1.41
N ARG A 36 -11.68 -19.74 -1.77
CA ARG A 36 -10.90 -19.05 -2.81
C ARG A 36 -9.47 -18.80 -2.37
N LEU A 37 -9.26 -18.44 -1.11
CA LEU A 37 -7.93 -18.31 -0.53
C LEU A 37 -7.17 -19.65 -0.56
N GLU A 38 -7.79 -20.77 -0.19
CA GLU A 38 -7.21 -22.11 -0.29
C GLU A 38 -6.76 -22.42 -1.74
N GLN A 39 -7.63 -22.11 -2.70
CA GLN A 39 -7.34 -22.34 -4.13
C GLN A 39 -6.19 -21.45 -4.64
N ALA A 40 -6.21 -20.16 -4.32
CA ALA A 40 -5.21 -19.20 -4.77
C ALA A 40 -3.82 -19.44 -4.12
N ILE A 41 -3.80 -19.82 -2.85
CA ILE A 41 -2.57 -20.04 -2.07
C ILE A 41 -2.02 -21.47 -2.30
N GLY A 42 -2.89 -22.44 -2.64
CA GLY A 42 -2.50 -23.85 -2.75
C GLY A 42 -2.29 -24.54 -1.40
N LEU A 43 -2.92 -24.05 -0.33
CA LEU A 43 -2.82 -24.58 1.03
C LEU A 43 -4.21 -24.76 1.65
N SER A 44 -4.32 -25.73 2.56
CA SER A 44 -5.55 -25.93 3.32
C SER A 44 -5.80 -24.75 4.29
N ARG A 45 -7.09 -24.54 4.63
CA ARG A 45 -7.54 -23.60 5.66
C ARG A 45 -6.69 -23.69 6.94
N GLY A 46 -6.46 -24.91 7.44
CA GLY A 46 -5.66 -25.11 8.66
C GLY A 46 -4.22 -24.64 8.51
N ALA A 47 -3.61 -24.87 7.34
CA ALA A 47 -2.23 -24.42 7.06
C ALA A 47 -2.16 -22.88 6.95
N ILE A 48 -3.14 -22.23 6.34
CA ILE A 48 -3.20 -20.77 6.21
C ILE A 48 -3.38 -20.14 7.59
N PHE A 49 -4.41 -20.56 8.33
CA PHE A 49 -4.77 -19.96 9.62
C PHE A 49 -3.95 -20.46 10.81
N HIS A 50 -2.98 -21.33 10.56
CA HIS A 50 -1.86 -21.56 11.48
C HIS A 50 -0.89 -20.37 11.51
N HIS A 51 -0.70 -19.67 10.39
CA HIS A 51 0.18 -18.51 10.29
C HIS A 51 -0.53 -17.18 10.56
N PHE A 52 -1.84 -17.11 10.30
CA PHE A 52 -2.65 -15.91 10.45
C PHE A 52 -3.92 -16.29 11.20
N ARG A 53 -4.23 -15.63 12.30
CA ARG A 53 -5.36 -15.97 13.17
C ARG A 53 -6.69 -16.11 12.40
N ASP A 54 -6.92 -15.21 11.44
CA ASP A 54 -8.15 -15.13 10.65
C ASP A 54 -7.91 -14.36 9.33
N LYS A 55 -8.96 -14.21 8.52
CA LYS A 55 -8.90 -13.47 7.25
C LYS A 55 -8.61 -11.97 7.45
N ASP A 56 -9.12 -11.38 8.53
CA ASP A 56 -8.85 -9.97 8.85
C ASP A 56 -7.37 -9.74 9.14
N THR A 57 -6.78 -10.60 9.96
CA THR A 57 -5.35 -10.55 10.26
C THR A 57 -4.49 -10.76 9.01
N LEU A 58 -4.87 -11.71 8.15
CA LEU A 58 -4.17 -11.96 6.88
C LEU A 58 -4.24 -10.73 5.97
N PHE A 59 -5.41 -10.14 5.80
CA PHE A 59 -5.61 -8.93 4.99
C PHE A 59 -4.85 -7.73 5.57
N PHE A 60 -4.88 -7.57 6.89
CA PHE A 60 -4.19 -6.48 7.59
C PHE A 60 -2.67 -6.56 7.38
N GLU A 61 -2.08 -7.75 7.54
CA GLU A 61 -0.65 -7.96 7.35
C GLU A 61 -0.24 -7.73 5.89
N LEU A 62 -1.06 -8.17 4.93
CA LEU A 62 -0.86 -7.91 3.52
C LEU A 62 -0.87 -6.40 3.22
N ALA A 63 -1.89 -5.71 3.71
CA ALA A 63 -2.04 -4.27 3.52
C ALA A 63 -0.87 -3.47 4.12
N HIS A 64 -0.35 -3.94 5.26
CA HIS A 64 0.81 -3.35 5.91
C HIS A 64 2.10 -3.57 5.10
N GLU A 65 2.35 -4.81 4.64
CA GLU A 65 3.50 -5.13 3.79
C GLU A 65 3.50 -4.29 2.49
N ASP A 66 2.34 -4.13 1.87
CA ASP A 66 2.19 -3.30 0.67
C ASP A 66 2.46 -1.81 0.95
N ALA A 67 2.01 -1.30 2.10
CA ALA A 67 2.29 0.07 2.51
C ALA A 67 3.78 0.30 2.82
N GLU A 68 4.45 -0.64 3.48
CA GLU A 68 5.90 -0.57 3.72
C GLU A 68 6.68 -0.56 2.41
N ARG A 69 6.35 -1.45 1.48
CA ARG A 69 6.97 -1.52 0.15
C ARG A 69 6.82 -0.20 -0.61
N MET A 70 5.62 0.37 -0.61
CA MET A 70 5.37 1.67 -1.22
C MET A 70 6.20 2.78 -0.55
N ALA A 71 6.27 2.80 0.78
CA ALA A 71 7.07 3.78 1.52
C ALA A 71 8.56 3.68 1.19
N GLU A 72 9.12 2.47 1.06
CA GLU A 72 10.50 2.25 0.65
C GLU A 72 10.78 2.77 -0.76
N VAL A 73 9.91 2.48 -1.73
CA VAL A 73 10.05 2.98 -3.12
C VAL A 73 9.93 4.51 -3.14
N ALA A 74 8.91 5.06 -2.48
CA ALA A 74 8.74 6.51 -2.35
C ALA A 74 9.92 7.17 -1.63
N ALA A 75 10.56 6.47 -0.69
CA ALA A 75 11.76 6.94 -0.01
C ALA A 75 12.96 7.08 -0.95
N ARG A 76 13.12 6.21 -1.92
CA ARG A 76 14.22 6.26 -2.91
C ARG A 76 13.93 7.24 -4.04
N GLU A 77 12.79 7.11 -4.69
CA GLU A 77 12.47 7.72 -5.97
C GLU A 77 11.58 8.97 -5.84
N GLY A 78 10.83 9.06 -4.75
CA GLY A 78 9.84 10.11 -4.52
C GLY A 78 8.43 9.66 -4.91
N LEU A 79 7.44 10.12 -4.15
CA LEU A 79 6.06 9.69 -4.32
C LEU A 79 5.47 10.06 -5.70
N VAL A 80 5.87 11.21 -6.25
CA VAL A 80 5.41 11.63 -7.59
C VAL A 80 5.94 10.68 -8.67
N GLN A 81 7.19 10.18 -8.54
CA GLN A 81 7.73 9.21 -9.49
C GLN A 81 6.96 7.88 -9.40
N VAL A 82 6.67 7.40 -8.19
CA VAL A 82 5.83 6.20 -8.00
C VAL A 82 4.48 6.37 -8.68
N MET A 83 3.84 7.55 -8.55
CA MET A 83 2.57 7.84 -9.22
C MET A 83 2.70 7.81 -10.76
N ARG A 84 3.82 8.27 -11.32
CA ARG A 84 4.08 8.19 -12.77
C ARG A 84 4.24 6.75 -13.24
N ASP A 85 4.97 5.94 -12.48
CA ASP A 85 5.19 4.53 -12.79
C ASP A 85 3.87 3.75 -12.73
N MET A 86 2.99 4.08 -11.77
CA MET A 86 1.63 3.52 -11.70
C MET A 86 0.77 3.85 -12.91
N LEU A 87 0.92 5.04 -13.49
CA LEU A 87 0.22 5.39 -14.73
C LEU A 87 0.79 4.67 -15.95
N ALA A 88 2.10 4.47 -15.99
CA ALA A 88 2.80 3.85 -17.11
C ALA A 88 2.58 2.33 -17.17
N ALA A 89 2.51 1.66 -16.03
CA ALA A 89 2.40 0.20 -15.92
C ALA A 89 1.57 -0.22 -14.70
N PRO A 90 0.25 0.06 -14.67
CA PRO A 90 -0.61 -0.20 -13.52
C PRO A 90 -0.66 -1.67 -13.12
N GLU A 91 -0.44 -2.58 -14.05
CA GLU A 91 -0.39 -4.04 -13.82
C GLU A 91 0.79 -4.49 -12.95
N GLN A 92 1.80 -3.64 -12.77
CA GLN A 92 2.94 -3.91 -11.87
C GLN A 92 2.66 -3.53 -10.41
N PHE A 93 1.53 -2.91 -10.14
CA PHE A 93 1.12 -2.42 -8.83
C PHE A 93 -0.06 -3.21 -8.28
N ASP A 94 0.17 -4.48 -7.95
CA ASP A 94 -0.83 -5.43 -7.45
C ASP A 94 -1.50 -4.98 -6.13
N TRP A 95 -0.88 -4.06 -5.39
CA TRP A 95 -1.41 -3.46 -4.17
C TRP A 95 -2.48 -2.36 -4.40
N LEU A 96 -2.70 -1.91 -5.64
CA LEU A 96 -3.72 -0.90 -5.95
C LEU A 96 -5.11 -1.32 -5.50
N ALA A 97 -5.50 -2.56 -5.83
CA ALA A 97 -6.79 -3.09 -5.43
C ALA A 97 -6.90 -3.23 -3.89
N THR A 98 -5.82 -3.65 -3.24
CA THR A 98 -5.75 -3.75 -1.77
C THR A 98 -5.96 -2.40 -1.11
N ARG A 99 -5.41 -1.30 -1.65
CA ARG A 99 -5.57 0.05 -1.10
C ARG A 99 -7.02 0.53 -1.08
N LEU A 100 -7.80 0.24 -2.10
CA LEU A 100 -9.23 0.57 -2.12
C LEU A 100 -10.02 -0.22 -1.06
N GLU A 101 -9.71 -1.49 -0.90
CA GLU A 101 -10.34 -2.32 0.13
C GLU A 101 -9.94 -1.87 1.55
N ILE A 102 -8.70 -1.40 1.74
CA ILE A 102 -8.26 -0.78 3.00
C ILE A 102 -9.13 0.44 3.31
N ALA A 103 -9.29 1.37 2.37
CA ALA A 103 -10.09 2.58 2.56
C ALA A 103 -11.54 2.24 2.94
N ARG A 104 -12.12 1.22 2.30
CA ARG A 104 -13.46 0.72 2.63
C ARG A 104 -13.52 0.14 4.06
N LYS A 105 -12.56 -0.70 4.44
CA LYS A 105 -12.50 -1.30 5.78
C LYS A 105 -12.28 -0.24 6.86
N LEU A 106 -11.39 0.72 6.66
CA LEU A 106 -11.15 1.82 7.60
C LEU A 106 -12.42 2.59 7.93
N ARG A 107 -13.32 2.73 6.95
CA ARG A 107 -14.60 3.43 7.12
C ARG A 107 -15.62 2.62 7.92
N HIS A 108 -15.65 1.31 7.77
CA HIS A 108 -16.74 0.46 8.28
C HIS A 108 -16.35 -0.46 9.43
N ASP A 109 -15.07 -0.57 9.76
CA ASP A 109 -14.53 -1.47 10.78
C ASP A 109 -13.66 -0.69 11.77
N PRO A 110 -14.20 -0.30 12.95
CA PRO A 110 -13.46 0.49 13.94
C PRO A 110 -12.24 -0.23 14.53
N GLU A 111 -12.28 -1.57 14.67
CA GLU A 111 -11.13 -2.34 15.18
C GLU A 111 -10.01 -2.38 14.15
N PHE A 112 -10.33 -2.62 12.88
CA PHE A 112 -9.39 -2.53 11.79
C PHE A 112 -8.77 -1.12 11.70
N ASN A 113 -9.59 -0.07 11.79
CA ASN A 113 -9.13 1.32 11.77
C ASN A 113 -8.12 1.61 12.87
N LYS A 114 -8.40 1.19 14.11
CA LYS A 114 -7.49 1.40 15.24
C LYS A 114 -6.15 0.69 14.99
N GLY A 115 -6.17 -0.60 14.64
CA GLY A 115 -4.95 -1.36 14.39
C GLY A 115 -4.14 -0.80 13.20
N TRP A 116 -4.82 -0.31 12.17
CA TRP A 116 -4.20 0.35 11.03
C TRP A 116 -3.52 1.67 11.42
N THR A 117 -4.22 2.52 12.17
CA THR A 117 -3.69 3.82 12.62
C THR A 117 -2.45 3.65 13.48
N ASP A 118 -2.47 2.69 14.42
CA ASP A 118 -1.33 2.42 15.31
C ASP A 118 -0.07 2.00 14.51
N ARG A 119 -0.22 1.16 13.48
CA ARG A 119 0.92 0.68 12.67
C ARG A 119 1.33 1.65 11.56
N SER A 120 0.41 2.36 10.94
CA SER A 120 0.73 3.31 9.87
C SER A 120 1.38 4.60 10.39
N ALA A 121 1.31 4.87 11.70
CA ALA A 121 1.96 6.04 12.30
C ALA A 121 3.49 6.06 12.08
N GLU A 122 4.15 4.91 12.13
CA GLU A 122 5.59 4.79 11.87
C GLU A 122 5.94 5.10 10.41
N LEU A 123 5.13 4.61 9.46
CA LEU A 123 5.32 4.88 8.03
C LEU A 123 5.09 6.36 7.71
N ALA A 124 4.05 6.97 8.30
CA ALA A 124 3.78 8.39 8.17
C ALA A 124 4.96 9.23 8.70
N ALA A 125 5.49 8.88 9.87
CA ALA A 125 6.66 9.55 10.45
C ALA A 125 7.89 9.45 9.55
N ALA A 126 8.17 8.30 8.95
CA ALA A 126 9.28 8.10 8.02
C ALA A 126 9.13 8.97 6.75
N THR A 127 7.92 9.09 6.22
CA THR A 127 7.62 9.95 5.05
C THR A 127 7.82 11.44 5.39
N ILE A 128 7.33 11.89 6.54
CA ILE A 128 7.53 13.28 7.01
C ILE A 128 9.03 13.57 7.17
N GLU A 129 9.77 12.65 7.77
CA GLU A 129 11.22 12.83 7.97
C GLU A 129 11.98 12.90 6.63
N ARG A 130 11.55 12.12 5.64
CA ARG A 130 12.07 12.27 4.28
C ARG A 130 11.80 13.66 3.71
N LEU A 131 10.56 14.15 3.80
CA LEU A 131 10.20 15.49 3.31
C LEU A 131 11.06 16.57 3.98
N ARG A 132 11.29 16.45 5.28
CA ARG A 132 12.17 17.37 6.03
C ARG A 132 13.61 17.36 5.48
N ARG A 133 14.18 16.18 5.22
CA ARG A 133 15.51 16.06 4.61
C ARG A 133 15.58 16.65 3.21
N GLN A 134 14.54 16.46 2.39
CA GLN A 134 14.48 17.05 1.05
C GLN A 134 14.35 18.58 1.08
N LYS A 135 13.63 19.13 2.06
CA LYS A 135 13.60 20.58 2.33
C LYS A 135 14.97 21.12 2.70
N SER A 136 15.65 20.48 3.66
CA SER A 136 17.00 20.88 4.08
C SER A 136 18.01 20.82 2.94
N ALA A 137 17.77 19.95 1.95
CA ALA A 137 18.58 19.84 0.74
C ALA A 137 18.16 20.82 -0.39
N GLY A 138 17.19 21.71 -0.14
CA GLY A 138 16.69 22.69 -1.11
C GLY A 138 15.96 22.08 -2.32
N ARG A 139 15.45 20.87 -2.22
CA ARG A 139 14.74 20.18 -3.31
C ARG A 139 13.23 20.33 -3.24
N VAL A 140 12.71 20.47 -2.03
CA VAL A 140 11.29 20.64 -1.72
C VAL A 140 11.10 22.00 -1.08
N ARG A 141 10.00 22.68 -1.43
CA ARG A 141 9.63 24.01 -0.90
C ARG A 141 9.59 24.00 0.63
N ASP A 142 10.06 25.05 1.25
CA ASP A 142 10.22 25.20 2.70
C ASP A 142 9.11 26.06 3.36
N ASP A 143 8.34 26.78 2.55
CA ASP A 143 7.26 27.68 2.97
C ASP A 143 5.96 26.95 3.40
N ILE A 144 5.86 25.63 3.13
CA ILE A 144 4.71 24.79 3.54
C ILE A 144 5.18 23.74 4.55
N PRO A 145 4.46 23.50 5.66
CA PRO A 145 4.76 22.43 6.61
C PRO A 145 4.83 21.05 5.96
N SER A 146 5.71 20.16 6.44
CA SER A 146 5.92 18.83 5.83
C SER A 146 4.71 17.91 5.95
N ASP A 147 3.94 18.02 7.02
CA ASP A 147 2.68 17.30 7.24
C ASP A 147 1.59 17.74 6.25
N VAL A 148 1.52 19.03 5.92
CA VAL A 148 0.61 19.54 4.88
C VAL A 148 1.02 19.01 3.51
N LEU A 149 2.32 19.01 3.18
CA LEU A 149 2.81 18.45 1.92
C LEU A 149 2.54 16.95 1.83
N GLN A 150 2.70 16.21 2.93
CA GLN A 150 2.36 14.79 2.96
C GLN A 150 0.88 14.59 2.71
N CYS A 151 0.02 15.27 3.46
CA CYS A 151 -1.44 15.19 3.28
C CYS A 151 -1.86 15.50 1.84
N TYR A 152 -1.26 16.50 1.23
CA TYR A 152 -1.50 16.85 -0.17
C TYR A 152 -1.10 15.72 -1.12
N LEU A 153 0.09 15.14 -0.95
CA LEU A 153 0.57 14.03 -1.78
C LEU A 153 -0.27 12.75 -1.58
N ASP A 154 -0.70 12.48 -0.35
CA ASP A 154 -1.58 11.34 -0.05
C ASP A 154 -2.96 11.49 -0.71
N LEU A 155 -3.54 12.70 -0.70
CA LEU A 155 -4.79 12.98 -1.40
C LEU A 155 -4.68 12.80 -2.92
N VAL A 156 -3.56 13.22 -3.51
CA VAL A 156 -3.30 13.02 -4.94
C VAL A 156 -3.15 11.54 -5.26
N LEU A 157 -2.40 10.81 -4.43
CA LEU A 157 -2.22 9.36 -4.58
C LEU A 157 -3.56 8.62 -4.48
N ASP A 158 -4.38 8.92 -3.49
CA ASP A 158 -5.69 8.28 -3.32
C ASP A 158 -6.61 8.55 -4.51
N GLY A 159 -6.62 9.77 -5.01
CA GLY A 159 -7.37 10.14 -6.23
C GLY A 159 -6.86 9.41 -7.47
N LEU A 160 -5.54 9.27 -7.63
CA LEU A 160 -4.92 8.53 -8.72
C LEU A 160 -5.29 7.04 -8.67
N VAL A 161 -5.13 6.41 -7.49
CA VAL A 161 -5.49 5.01 -7.27
C VAL A 161 -6.95 4.74 -7.62
N ALA A 162 -7.86 5.60 -7.17
CA ALA A 162 -9.28 5.47 -7.47
C ALA A 162 -9.55 5.51 -8.98
N LYS A 163 -8.94 6.46 -9.72
CA LYS A 163 -9.11 6.61 -11.17
C LYS A 163 -8.53 5.43 -11.96
N VAL A 164 -7.32 5.01 -11.63
CA VAL A 164 -6.69 3.85 -12.29
C VAL A 164 -7.50 2.57 -12.03
N ALA A 165 -7.94 2.34 -10.81
CA ALA A 165 -8.71 1.14 -10.46
C ALA A 165 -10.14 1.13 -11.05
N SER A 166 -10.75 2.31 -11.30
CA SER A 166 -12.07 2.40 -11.97
C SER A 166 -11.99 2.33 -13.50
N GLY A 167 -10.77 2.27 -14.07
CA GLY A 167 -10.59 2.27 -15.53
C GLY A 167 -10.98 3.58 -16.20
N GLU A 168 -10.97 4.70 -15.44
CA GLU A 168 -11.23 6.01 -16.02
C GLU A 168 -10.09 6.44 -16.98
N ASP A 169 -10.39 7.39 -17.86
CA ASP A 169 -9.40 7.97 -18.76
C ASP A 169 -8.27 8.64 -17.97
N THR A 170 -7.06 8.20 -18.23
CA THR A 170 -5.85 8.65 -17.55
C THR A 170 -5.00 9.64 -18.36
N GLN A 171 -5.42 10.03 -19.57
CA GLN A 171 -4.62 10.86 -20.48
C GLN A 171 -4.15 12.19 -19.86
N LEU A 172 -4.99 12.83 -19.05
CA LEU A 172 -4.65 14.10 -18.41
C LEU A 172 -3.82 13.93 -17.12
N LEU A 173 -3.74 12.71 -16.57
CA LEU A 173 -3.14 12.52 -15.25
C LEU A 173 -1.62 12.74 -15.25
N THR A 174 -0.94 12.52 -16.36
CA THR A 174 0.49 12.88 -16.49
C THR A 174 0.69 14.39 -16.31
N ALA A 175 -0.11 15.22 -16.98
CA ALA A 175 -0.04 16.68 -16.83
C ALA A 175 -0.43 17.13 -15.40
N VAL A 176 -1.38 16.44 -14.77
CA VAL A 176 -1.71 16.67 -13.35
C VAL A 176 -0.51 16.38 -12.46
N LEU A 177 0.22 15.27 -12.69
CA LEU A 177 1.42 14.95 -11.92
C LEU A 177 2.56 15.94 -12.15
N ASP A 178 2.66 16.56 -13.34
CA ASP A 178 3.61 17.66 -13.58
C ASP A 178 3.27 18.89 -12.73
N LEU A 179 1.98 19.21 -12.60
CA LEU A 179 1.53 20.28 -11.69
C LEU A 179 1.81 19.95 -10.22
N VAL A 180 1.56 18.71 -9.82
CA VAL A 180 1.86 18.24 -8.46
C VAL A 180 3.35 18.38 -8.17
N GLU A 181 4.21 17.89 -9.06
CA GLU A 181 5.66 17.99 -8.91
C GLU A 181 6.11 19.45 -8.84
N GLY A 182 5.62 20.31 -9.73
CA GLY A 182 5.91 21.74 -9.71
C GLY A 182 5.43 22.46 -8.46
N SER A 183 4.36 21.96 -7.82
CA SER A 183 3.82 22.54 -6.58
C SER A 183 4.64 22.19 -5.33
N VAL A 184 5.41 21.08 -5.35
CA VAL A 184 6.22 20.63 -4.19
C VAL A 184 7.70 20.96 -4.30
N ARG A 185 8.20 21.25 -5.51
CA ARG A 185 9.59 21.64 -5.71
C ARG A 185 9.88 23.04 -5.13
N GLN A 186 11.13 23.24 -4.70
CA GLN A 186 11.64 24.58 -4.40
C GLN A 186 11.57 25.45 -5.67
N ARG A 187 11.09 26.67 -5.53
CA ARG A 187 11.07 27.67 -6.60
C ARG A 187 12.40 28.41 -6.68
#